data_57b843ae00ee13d9e0bd6ddc6f52c14a
#
_entry.id   57b843ae00ee13d9e0bd6ddc6f52c14a
#
_cell.length_a   1.000
_cell.length_b   1.000
_cell.length_c   1.000
_cell.angle_alpha   90.00
_cell.angle_beta   90.00
_cell.angle_gamma   90.00
#
_symmetry.space_group_name_H-M   'P 1'
#
loop_
_entity.id
_entity.type
_entity.pdbx_description
1 polymer ?
#
loop_
_entity_poly.entity_id
_entity_poly.type
_entity_poly.pdbx_seq_one_letter_code
_entity_poly.pdbx_strand_id
1 'polypeptide(L)'
;MVILAVALARLLALPVERLAESVDREPVSPPLPLAVPLGASEEVRQIAAAIDRSRAALAELLEDRTRMLAAISHDLRTPATRLKLRAEWIEDEGIREKILADLDEMTLMIAAALDYLKQGSAQEAEQMVAFTSLLQAVCDDYSDLGRPVRLTEAPPLQFDTIGTIFGPSGSGTARAPLTFDQARALRLRCRPEALRRALTNLIDNALKYGGRAEVMVQATSEEVIVDVLDDGPGIPEEEQSHVLRPFYRLEQSRNRGTGGTGLGLAIVKSVVDAHGGTLELSNRARAGLRARMVLPRRL
;
A
#
# COMPACT_ATOMS: atom_id res chain seq x y z
N MET A 1 17.49 -50.73 -6.87
CA MET A 1 18.40 -49.77 -6.23
C MET A 1 17.98 -48.31 -6.53
N VAL A 2 17.83 -47.86 -7.79
CA VAL A 2 17.51 -46.47 -8.15
C VAL A 2 16.16 -46.03 -7.60
N ILE A 3 15.10 -46.84 -7.68
CA ILE A 3 13.76 -46.51 -7.19
C ILE A 3 13.74 -46.29 -5.66
N LEU A 4 14.48 -47.10 -4.92
CA LEU A 4 14.61 -46.98 -3.47
C LEU A 4 15.37 -45.68 -3.07
N ALA A 5 16.41 -45.33 -3.82
CA ALA A 5 17.17 -44.09 -3.60
C ALA A 5 16.33 -42.84 -3.90
N VAL A 6 15.53 -42.85 -4.96
CA VAL A 6 14.61 -41.76 -5.30
C VAL A 6 13.48 -41.65 -4.27
N ALA A 7 12.96 -42.76 -3.78
CA ALA A 7 11.93 -42.74 -2.72
C ALA A 7 12.49 -42.19 -1.41
N LEU A 8 13.72 -42.59 -1.03
CA LEU A 8 14.39 -42.10 0.17
C LEU A 8 14.73 -40.60 0.05
N ALA A 9 15.21 -40.14 -1.11
CA ALA A 9 15.50 -38.74 -1.36
C ALA A 9 14.21 -37.88 -1.30
N ARG A 10 13.10 -38.34 -1.85
CA ARG A 10 11.81 -37.67 -1.72
C ARG A 10 11.29 -37.64 -0.29
N LEU A 11 11.48 -38.72 0.47
CA LEU A 11 11.03 -38.76 1.88
C LEU A 11 11.81 -37.76 2.75
N LEU A 12 13.05 -37.44 2.42
CA LEU A 12 13.87 -36.44 3.10
C LEU A 12 13.66 -35.02 2.58
N ALA A 13 13.37 -34.85 1.28
CA ALA A 13 13.17 -33.52 0.67
C ALA A 13 11.79 -32.94 0.93
N LEU A 14 10.72 -33.75 0.89
CA LEU A 14 9.34 -33.30 1.07
C LEU A 14 9.07 -32.50 2.36
N PRO A 15 9.60 -32.86 3.53
CA PRO A 15 9.40 -32.08 4.76
C PRO A 15 10.09 -30.70 4.69
N VAL A 16 11.24 -30.61 4.02
CA VAL A 16 12.00 -29.37 3.87
C VAL A 16 11.30 -28.43 2.86
N GLU A 17 10.81 -28.96 1.74
CA GLU A 17 10.05 -28.21 0.76
C GLU A 17 8.75 -27.63 1.38
N ARG A 18 8.02 -28.44 2.14
CA ARG A 18 6.81 -27.97 2.86
C ARG A 18 7.12 -26.93 3.92
N LEU A 19 8.25 -27.08 4.62
CA LEU A 19 8.69 -26.08 5.58
C LEU A 19 9.05 -24.76 4.86
N ALA A 20 9.77 -24.82 3.74
CA ALA A 20 10.09 -23.65 2.92
C ALA A 20 8.81 -22.95 2.40
N GLU A 21 7.85 -23.72 1.86
CA GLU A 21 6.56 -23.18 1.45
C GLU A 21 5.77 -22.54 2.59
N SER A 22 5.84 -23.08 3.80
CA SER A 22 5.16 -22.50 4.97
C SER A 22 5.84 -21.23 5.45
N VAL A 23 7.15 -21.10 5.26
CA VAL A 23 7.90 -19.86 5.55
C VAL A 23 7.52 -18.74 4.59
N ASP A 24 7.34 -19.06 3.30
CA ASP A 24 7.01 -18.06 2.27
C ASP A 24 5.55 -17.63 2.30
N ARG A 25 4.64 -18.49 2.77
CA ARG A 25 3.19 -18.21 2.76
C ARG A 25 2.69 -17.27 3.85
N GLU A 26 3.46 -17.07 4.92
CA GLU A 26 2.99 -16.31 6.08
C GLU A 26 3.89 -15.12 6.45
N PRO A 27 3.65 -13.92 5.90
CA PRO A 27 4.08 -12.71 6.55
C PRO A 27 3.09 -12.40 7.68
N VAL A 28 3.20 -13.07 8.83
CA VAL A 28 2.21 -12.93 9.90
C VAL A 28 2.81 -12.30 11.14
N SER A 29 2.15 -11.29 11.62
CA SER A 29 2.29 -10.78 12.97
C SER A 29 0.95 -10.99 13.72
N PRO A 30 0.87 -11.75 14.80
CA PRO A 30 1.94 -12.52 15.43
C PRO A 30 2.29 -13.80 14.63
N PRO A 31 3.58 -14.23 14.66
CA PRO A 31 3.99 -15.41 13.92
C PRO A 31 3.35 -16.66 14.52
N LEU A 32 2.55 -17.36 13.72
CA LEU A 32 2.07 -18.68 14.11
C LEU A 32 3.22 -19.68 14.04
N PRO A 33 3.29 -20.68 14.94
CA PRO A 33 4.29 -21.72 14.88
C PRO A 33 4.25 -22.44 13.52
N LEU A 34 5.42 -22.70 12.95
CA LEU A 34 5.53 -23.42 11.69
C LEU A 34 4.93 -24.82 11.82
N ALA A 35 4.04 -25.17 10.90
CA ALA A 35 3.46 -26.50 10.85
C ALA A 35 4.51 -27.53 10.45
N VAL A 36 5.06 -28.26 11.40
CA VAL A 36 6.01 -29.33 11.15
C VAL A 36 5.25 -30.59 10.72
N PRO A 37 5.56 -31.19 9.53
CA PRO A 37 4.90 -32.38 9.08
C PRO A 37 5.02 -33.55 10.06
N LEU A 38 3.95 -34.35 10.20
CA LEU A 38 4.00 -35.59 10.98
C LEU A 38 5.06 -36.54 10.38
N GLY A 39 6.01 -36.96 11.20
CA GLY A 39 7.12 -37.81 10.76
C GLY A 39 8.39 -37.08 10.32
N ALA A 40 8.46 -35.75 10.46
CA ALA A 40 9.67 -34.99 10.21
C ALA A 40 10.81 -35.44 11.15
N SER A 41 12.04 -35.42 10.63
CA SER A 41 13.26 -35.78 11.40
C SER A 41 13.49 -34.75 12.52
N GLU A 42 14.32 -35.12 13.50
CA GLU A 42 14.66 -34.23 14.62
C GLU A 42 15.32 -32.93 14.15
N GLU A 43 16.16 -33.05 13.10
CA GLU A 43 16.84 -31.88 12.50
C GLU A 43 15.84 -30.87 11.90
N VAL A 44 14.80 -31.37 11.20
CA VAL A 44 13.75 -30.52 10.64
C VAL A 44 12.97 -29.83 11.75
N ARG A 45 12.67 -30.51 12.86
CA ARG A 45 12.03 -29.91 14.03
C ARG A 45 12.89 -28.83 14.66
N GLN A 46 14.19 -29.07 14.79
CA GLN A 46 15.13 -28.09 15.35
C GLN A 46 15.25 -26.85 14.47
N ILE A 47 15.29 -27.02 13.14
CA ILE A 47 15.30 -25.91 12.18
C ILE A 47 13.98 -25.10 12.28
N ALA A 48 12.83 -25.75 12.28
CA ALA A 48 11.55 -25.08 12.43
C ALA A 48 11.47 -24.28 13.75
N ALA A 49 11.89 -24.88 14.86
CA ALA A 49 11.94 -24.19 16.15
C ALA A 49 12.94 -23.02 16.17
N ALA A 50 14.05 -23.11 15.45
CA ALA A 50 15.01 -22.00 15.32
C ALA A 50 14.41 -20.83 14.50
N ILE A 51 13.71 -21.14 13.40
CA ILE A 51 13.00 -20.15 12.59
C ILE A 51 11.89 -19.49 13.41
N ASP A 52 11.09 -20.25 14.15
CA ASP A 52 10.04 -19.71 15.00
C ASP A 52 10.59 -18.76 16.08
N ARG A 53 11.69 -19.12 16.74
CA ARG A 53 12.36 -18.22 17.68
C ARG A 53 12.86 -16.94 17.01
N SER A 54 13.44 -17.04 15.81
CA SER A 54 13.90 -15.87 15.07
C SER A 54 12.75 -14.95 14.66
N ARG A 55 11.63 -15.53 14.21
CA ARG A 55 10.40 -14.79 13.87
C ARG A 55 9.81 -14.10 15.10
N ALA A 56 9.74 -14.80 16.23
CA ALA A 56 9.25 -14.23 17.48
C ALA A 56 10.12 -13.05 17.95
N ALA A 57 11.44 -13.20 17.94
CA ALA A 57 12.37 -12.14 18.28
C ALA A 57 12.26 -10.93 17.34
N LEU A 58 12.10 -11.16 16.03
CA LEU A 58 11.89 -10.09 15.06
C LEU A 58 10.56 -9.36 15.31
N ALA A 59 9.49 -10.09 15.59
CA ALA A 59 8.18 -9.51 15.89
C ALA A 59 8.24 -8.65 17.16
N GLU A 60 8.91 -9.10 18.20
CA GLU A 60 9.13 -8.36 19.44
C GLU A 60 9.91 -7.05 19.20
N LEU A 61 11.00 -7.12 18.43
CA LEU A 61 11.79 -5.94 18.05
C LEU A 61 10.95 -4.91 17.26
N LEU A 62 10.11 -5.36 16.34
CA LEU A 62 9.22 -4.50 15.57
C LEU A 62 8.15 -3.86 16.45
N GLU A 63 7.60 -4.61 17.40
CA GLU A 63 6.63 -4.10 18.36
C GLU A 63 7.25 -3.08 19.31
N ASP A 64 8.43 -3.37 19.84
CA ASP A 64 9.17 -2.45 20.72
C ASP A 64 9.54 -1.16 19.98
N ARG A 65 10.00 -1.28 18.73
CA ARG A 65 10.26 -0.12 17.87
C ARG A 65 9.01 0.73 17.69
N THR A 66 7.87 0.09 17.43
CA THR A 66 6.59 0.79 17.25
C THR A 66 6.14 1.49 18.51
N ARG A 67 6.27 0.84 19.67
CA ARG A 67 5.97 1.40 20.99
C ARG A 67 6.84 2.62 21.31
N MET A 68 8.16 2.49 21.06
CA MET A 68 9.12 3.59 21.26
C MET A 68 8.76 4.80 20.39
N LEU A 69 8.45 4.57 19.13
CA LEU A 69 8.09 5.63 18.19
C LEU A 69 6.76 6.30 18.55
N ALA A 70 5.79 5.55 19.06
CA ALA A 70 4.54 6.10 19.56
C ALA A 70 4.76 7.00 20.80
N ALA A 71 5.66 6.61 21.71
CA ALA A 71 6.04 7.41 22.87
C ALA A 71 6.75 8.70 22.44
N ILE A 72 7.75 8.61 21.55
CA ILE A 72 8.46 9.76 21.00
C ILE A 72 7.50 10.77 20.35
N SER A 73 6.50 10.29 19.61
CA SER A 73 5.52 11.18 18.98
C SER A 73 4.66 11.93 19.99
N HIS A 74 4.20 11.21 20.99
CA HIS A 74 3.46 11.86 22.08
C HIS A 74 4.30 12.94 22.73
N ASP A 75 5.58 12.63 23.00
CA ASP A 75 6.49 13.55 23.68
C ASP A 75 6.92 14.73 22.78
N LEU A 76 6.92 14.58 21.46
CA LEU A 76 7.16 15.67 20.51
C LEU A 76 5.92 16.56 20.31
N ARG A 77 4.72 16.02 20.42
CA ARG A 77 3.48 16.80 20.28
C ARG A 77 3.34 17.85 21.41
N THR A 78 3.73 17.51 22.61
CA THR A 78 3.64 18.41 23.77
C THR A 78 4.46 19.70 23.58
N PRO A 79 5.77 19.66 23.26
CA PRO A 79 6.54 20.88 22.99
C PRO A 79 6.05 21.63 21.74
N ALA A 80 5.60 20.93 20.68
CA ALA A 80 5.03 21.56 19.50
C ALA A 80 3.79 22.40 19.86
N THR A 81 2.89 21.85 20.68
CA THR A 81 1.72 22.59 21.16
C THR A 81 2.11 23.80 22.00
N ARG A 82 3.12 23.66 22.87
CA ARG A 82 3.62 24.81 23.65
C ARG A 82 4.26 25.90 22.76
N LEU A 83 4.96 25.50 21.72
CA LEU A 83 5.53 26.46 20.75
C LEU A 83 4.43 27.18 19.97
N LYS A 84 3.35 26.49 19.58
CA LYS A 84 2.17 27.12 18.96
C LYS A 84 1.56 28.19 19.87
N LEU A 85 1.32 27.85 21.15
CA LEU A 85 0.77 28.79 22.13
C LEU A 85 1.71 29.99 22.35
N ARG A 86 3.03 29.81 22.27
CA ARG A 86 3.98 30.93 22.35
C ARG A 86 4.01 31.77 21.08
N ALA A 87 3.84 31.17 19.91
CA ALA A 87 3.78 31.85 18.63
C ALA A 87 2.59 32.84 18.57
N GLU A 88 1.47 32.55 19.26
CA GLU A 88 0.34 33.46 19.37
C GLU A 88 0.65 34.82 20.02
N TRP A 89 1.76 34.89 20.79
CA TRP A 89 2.20 36.12 21.45
C TRP A 89 3.10 36.99 20.57
N ILE A 90 3.37 36.55 19.33
CA ILE A 90 4.19 37.32 18.37
C ILE A 90 3.29 38.39 17.77
N GLU A 91 3.72 39.67 17.94
CA GLU A 91 2.95 40.83 17.45
C GLU A 91 2.94 40.95 15.93
N ASP A 92 4.06 40.57 15.28
CA ASP A 92 4.18 40.54 13.81
C ASP A 92 3.38 39.38 13.23
N GLU A 93 2.27 39.72 12.57
CA GLU A 93 1.34 38.78 11.98
C GLU A 93 1.99 37.89 10.91
N GLY A 94 2.86 38.48 10.07
CA GLY A 94 3.52 37.73 9.00
C GLY A 94 4.58 36.73 9.53
N ILE A 95 5.23 37.05 10.64
CA ILE A 95 6.16 36.11 11.32
C ILE A 95 5.37 35.04 12.06
N ARG A 96 4.29 35.44 12.75
CA ARG A 96 3.42 34.52 13.48
C ARG A 96 2.84 33.43 12.57
N GLU A 97 2.24 33.84 11.43
CA GLU A 97 1.68 32.90 10.47
C GLU A 97 2.71 31.90 9.93
N LYS A 98 3.91 32.37 9.60
CA LYS A 98 4.98 31.48 9.12
C LYS A 98 5.39 30.45 10.17
N ILE A 99 5.59 30.90 11.42
CA ILE A 99 5.97 29.99 12.51
C ILE A 99 4.86 28.96 12.80
N LEU A 100 3.60 29.39 12.78
CA LEU A 100 2.47 28.47 12.98
C LEU A 100 2.39 27.44 11.84
N ALA A 101 2.59 27.85 10.58
CA ALA A 101 2.64 26.97 9.43
C ALA A 101 3.78 25.95 9.52
N ASP A 102 4.98 26.38 9.93
CA ASP A 102 6.13 25.50 10.11
C ASP A 102 5.86 24.46 11.23
N LEU A 103 5.24 24.87 12.33
CA LEU A 103 4.88 23.98 13.44
C LEU A 103 3.78 22.99 13.05
N ASP A 104 2.83 23.41 12.19
CA ASP A 104 1.83 22.50 11.64
C ASP A 104 2.47 21.48 10.71
N GLU A 105 3.38 21.90 9.83
CA GLU A 105 4.11 20.99 8.94
C GLU A 105 4.94 19.98 9.75
N MET A 106 5.67 20.43 10.78
CA MET A 106 6.40 19.52 11.68
C MET A 106 5.48 18.49 12.35
N THR A 107 4.33 18.92 12.84
CA THR A 107 3.36 18.03 13.50
C THR A 107 2.82 16.98 12.53
N LEU A 108 2.53 17.38 11.30
CA LEU A 108 2.12 16.48 10.22
C LEU A 108 3.24 15.49 9.84
N MET A 109 4.50 15.95 9.76
CA MET A 109 5.65 15.07 9.49
C MET A 109 5.81 14.00 10.56
N ILE A 110 5.72 14.37 11.83
CA ILE A 110 5.83 13.44 12.95
C ILE A 110 4.70 12.40 12.88
N ALA A 111 3.46 12.83 12.66
CA ALA A 111 2.31 11.94 12.55
C ALA A 111 2.46 10.96 11.38
N ALA A 112 2.85 11.46 10.21
CA ALA A 112 3.03 10.64 9.01
C ALA A 112 4.21 9.65 9.14
N ALA A 113 5.31 10.05 9.78
CA ALA A 113 6.44 9.16 10.04
C ALA A 113 6.04 7.99 10.94
N LEU A 114 5.24 8.27 11.98
CA LEU A 114 4.72 7.23 12.86
C LEU A 114 3.76 6.29 12.16
N ASP A 115 2.87 6.83 11.36
CA ASP A 115 1.95 6.03 10.57
C ASP A 115 2.69 5.10 9.61
N TYR A 116 3.75 5.59 8.96
CA TYR A 116 4.62 4.78 8.12
C TYR A 116 5.27 3.65 8.91
N LEU A 117 5.79 3.94 10.10
CA LEU A 117 6.49 2.97 10.95
C LEU A 117 5.56 1.94 11.59
N LYS A 118 4.32 2.33 11.89
CA LYS A 118 3.27 1.41 12.37
C LYS A 118 2.82 0.41 11.29
N GLN A 119 2.98 0.72 10.02
CA GLN A 119 2.59 -0.20 8.93
C GLN A 119 3.35 -1.51 8.94
N GLY A 120 4.63 -1.52 9.33
CA GLY A 120 5.44 -2.74 9.46
C GLY A 120 5.01 -3.66 10.61
N SER A 121 4.23 -3.13 11.56
CA SER A 121 3.76 -3.85 12.75
C SER A 121 2.22 -3.96 12.81
N ALA A 122 1.49 -3.48 11.81
CA ALA A 122 0.04 -3.41 11.85
C ALA A 122 -0.58 -4.81 11.80
N GLN A 123 -1.15 -5.19 12.93
CA GLN A 123 -1.90 -6.42 13.18
C GLN A 123 -3.30 -6.40 12.56
N GLU A 124 -3.54 -5.59 11.51
CA GLU A 124 -4.84 -5.60 10.87
C GLU A 124 -5.05 -6.92 10.13
N ALA A 125 -6.06 -7.68 10.57
CA ALA A 125 -6.42 -8.94 9.95
C ALA A 125 -6.99 -8.71 8.55
N GLU A 126 -6.61 -9.55 7.60
CA GLU A 126 -7.26 -9.56 6.28
C GLU A 126 -8.71 -9.97 6.42
N GLN A 127 -9.59 -9.20 5.81
CA GLN A 127 -11.03 -9.41 5.81
C GLN A 127 -11.56 -9.42 4.37
N MET A 128 -12.64 -10.16 4.14
CA MET A 128 -13.36 -10.11 2.87
C MET A 128 -14.29 -8.91 2.87
N VAL A 129 -13.94 -7.87 2.12
CA VAL A 129 -14.71 -6.61 2.05
C VAL A 129 -15.34 -6.39 0.69
N ALA A 130 -16.44 -5.65 0.64
CA ALA A 130 -16.98 -5.10 -0.59
C ALA A 130 -16.12 -3.90 -1.02
N PHE A 131 -15.12 -4.16 -1.86
CA PHE A 131 -14.08 -3.18 -2.19
C PHE A 131 -14.63 -1.91 -2.87
N THR A 132 -15.64 -2.06 -3.73
CA THR A 132 -16.32 -0.90 -4.34
C THR A 132 -17.01 -0.02 -3.30
N SER A 133 -17.59 -0.61 -2.26
CA SER A 133 -18.21 0.17 -1.17
C SER A 133 -17.15 0.93 -0.36
N LEU A 134 -15.98 0.31 -0.12
CA LEU A 134 -14.86 0.99 0.53
C LEU A 134 -14.38 2.18 -0.30
N LEU A 135 -14.21 1.98 -1.62
CA LEU A 135 -13.76 3.01 -2.54
C LEU A 135 -14.76 4.16 -2.63
N GLN A 136 -16.07 3.82 -2.74
CA GLN A 136 -17.16 4.78 -2.76
C GLN A 136 -17.16 5.62 -1.48
N ALA A 137 -17.11 4.99 -0.31
CA ALA A 137 -17.09 5.69 0.96
C ALA A 137 -15.91 6.68 1.08
N VAL A 138 -14.71 6.29 0.61
CA VAL A 138 -13.56 7.21 0.59
C VAL A 138 -13.82 8.39 -0.34
N CYS A 139 -14.36 8.18 -1.54
CA CYS A 139 -14.65 9.27 -2.47
C CYS A 139 -15.78 10.20 -1.97
N ASP A 140 -16.81 9.64 -1.34
CA ASP A 140 -17.92 10.39 -0.77
C ASP A 140 -17.47 11.30 0.39
N ASP A 141 -16.56 10.82 1.26
CA ASP A 141 -15.95 11.62 2.34
C ASP A 141 -15.34 12.94 1.79
N TYR A 142 -14.68 12.88 0.62
CA TYR A 142 -14.12 14.09 -0.03
C TYR A 142 -15.18 14.95 -0.70
N SER A 143 -16.17 14.33 -1.33
CA SER A 143 -17.28 15.03 -2.01
C SER A 143 -18.12 15.81 -1.00
N ASP A 144 -18.38 15.27 0.17
CA ASP A 144 -19.11 15.91 1.27
C ASP A 144 -18.36 17.15 1.81
N LEU A 145 -17.02 17.14 1.72
CA LEU A 145 -16.18 18.30 2.02
C LEU A 145 -16.08 19.31 0.85
N GLY A 146 -16.85 19.12 -0.23
CA GLY A 146 -16.82 19.96 -1.42
C GLY A 146 -15.52 19.86 -2.23
N ARG A 147 -14.72 18.80 -2.04
CA ARG A 147 -13.49 18.60 -2.79
C ARG A 147 -13.76 17.91 -4.13
N PRO A 148 -13.09 18.30 -5.23
CA PRO A 148 -13.34 17.77 -6.57
C PRO A 148 -12.75 16.37 -6.75
N VAL A 149 -13.40 15.37 -6.16
CA VAL A 149 -13.09 13.94 -6.31
C VAL A 149 -14.26 13.27 -7.02
N ARG A 150 -13.98 12.47 -8.03
CA ARG A 150 -14.98 11.69 -8.76
C ARG A 150 -14.58 10.23 -8.85
N LEU A 151 -15.52 9.34 -8.55
CA LEU A 151 -15.40 7.92 -8.86
C LEU A 151 -16.05 7.68 -10.23
N THR A 152 -15.28 7.17 -11.17
CA THR A 152 -15.72 6.93 -12.55
C THR A 152 -15.52 5.46 -12.92
N GLU A 153 -16.39 4.92 -13.73
CA GLU A 153 -16.15 3.62 -14.34
C GLU A 153 -15.00 3.73 -15.34
N ALA A 154 -14.04 2.85 -15.20
CA ALA A 154 -12.99 2.76 -16.21
C ALA A 154 -13.56 2.14 -17.50
N PRO A 155 -13.17 2.64 -18.68
CA PRO A 155 -13.55 2.02 -19.94
C PRO A 155 -13.06 0.56 -19.96
N PRO A 156 -13.80 -0.35 -20.60
CA PRO A 156 -13.40 -1.75 -20.70
C PRO A 156 -12.01 -1.85 -21.32
N LEU A 157 -11.16 -2.68 -20.75
CA LEU A 157 -9.82 -2.94 -21.29
C LEU A 157 -9.97 -3.49 -22.73
N GLN A 158 -9.63 -2.68 -23.71
CA GLN A 158 -9.49 -3.14 -25.08
C GLN A 158 -8.13 -3.84 -25.17
N PHE A 159 -8.13 -5.17 -25.14
CA PHE A 159 -6.97 -5.92 -25.58
C PHE A 159 -6.97 -5.86 -27.11
N ASP A 160 -5.98 -5.21 -27.70
CA ASP A 160 -5.67 -5.43 -29.11
C ASP A 160 -5.35 -6.92 -29.25
N THR A 161 -6.31 -7.66 -29.78
CA THR A 161 -6.10 -9.02 -30.25
C THR A 161 -5.07 -8.91 -31.36
N ILE A 162 -3.80 -9.19 -31.05
CA ILE A 162 -2.80 -9.44 -32.09
C ILE A 162 -3.37 -10.62 -32.87
N GLY A 163 -3.90 -10.31 -34.04
CA GLY A 163 -4.46 -11.30 -34.95
C GLY A 163 -3.36 -12.33 -35.21
N THR A 164 -3.53 -13.52 -34.68
CA THR A 164 -2.69 -14.66 -35.04
C THR A 164 -2.94 -14.96 -36.50
N ILE A 165 -1.88 -14.88 -37.30
CA ILE A 165 -1.86 -15.13 -38.75
C ILE A 165 -2.26 -16.59 -39.09
N PHE A 166 -2.49 -17.44 -38.10
CA PHE A 166 -2.83 -18.84 -38.28
C PHE A 166 -4.11 -19.21 -37.52
N GLY A 167 -5.22 -19.22 -38.22
CA GLY A 167 -6.38 -20.07 -38.04
C GLY A 167 -7.25 -19.91 -36.77
N PRO A 168 -8.55 -20.20 -36.88
CA PRO A 168 -9.48 -20.19 -35.76
C PRO A 168 -9.37 -21.51 -35.01
N SER A 169 -8.60 -21.54 -33.93
CA SER A 169 -8.63 -22.67 -33.03
C SER A 169 -8.19 -22.22 -31.63
N GLY A 170 -9.12 -22.20 -30.76
CA GLY A 170 -8.88 -22.05 -29.34
C GLY A 170 -9.73 -20.93 -28.74
N SER A 171 -10.80 -21.34 -28.11
CA SER A 171 -11.61 -20.58 -27.18
C SER A 171 -10.77 -20.09 -25.99
N GLY A 172 -9.89 -19.14 -26.25
CA GLY A 172 -9.35 -18.28 -25.23
C GLY A 172 -10.51 -17.37 -24.79
N THR A 173 -11.14 -17.68 -23.69
CA THR A 173 -12.09 -16.79 -23.04
C THR A 173 -11.35 -15.52 -22.67
N ALA A 174 -11.36 -14.54 -23.59
CA ALA A 174 -11.10 -13.16 -23.22
C ALA A 174 -12.12 -12.82 -22.13
N ARG A 175 -11.68 -12.82 -20.88
CA ARG A 175 -12.54 -12.53 -19.74
C ARG A 175 -12.96 -11.07 -19.85
N ALA A 176 -14.23 -10.85 -20.17
CA ALA A 176 -14.81 -9.52 -20.26
C ALA A 176 -14.61 -8.77 -18.95
N PRO A 177 -14.25 -7.47 -18.98
CA PRO A 177 -14.22 -6.64 -17.80
C PRO A 177 -15.61 -6.64 -17.15
N LEU A 178 -15.64 -6.70 -15.81
CA LEU A 178 -16.88 -6.61 -15.06
C LEU A 178 -17.49 -5.22 -15.25
N THR A 179 -18.79 -5.14 -15.51
CA THR A 179 -19.52 -3.86 -15.50
C THR A 179 -19.67 -3.33 -14.07
N PHE A 180 -19.94 -2.02 -13.90
CA PHE A 180 -20.05 -1.38 -12.57
C PHE A 180 -21.09 -2.05 -11.65
N ASP A 181 -22.19 -2.55 -12.19
CA ASP A 181 -23.17 -3.35 -11.42
C ASP A 181 -22.58 -4.67 -10.92
N GLN A 182 -21.68 -5.28 -11.69
CA GLN A 182 -20.91 -6.45 -11.26
C GLN A 182 -19.75 -6.06 -10.33
N ALA A 183 -19.20 -4.84 -10.48
CA ALA A 183 -18.21 -4.26 -9.61
C ALA A 183 -18.78 -3.87 -8.23
N ARG A 184 -20.10 -3.62 -8.10
CA ARG A 184 -20.78 -3.46 -6.80
C ARG A 184 -20.66 -4.70 -5.92
N ALA A 185 -20.48 -5.87 -6.52
CA ALA A 185 -20.26 -7.13 -5.83
C ALA A 185 -18.77 -7.51 -5.71
N LEU A 186 -17.85 -6.59 -6.07
CA LEU A 186 -16.42 -6.87 -6.04
C LEU A 186 -15.96 -7.08 -4.60
N ARG A 187 -15.71 -8.33 -4.25
CA ARG A 187 -15.13 -8.73 -2.97
C ARG A 187 -13.63 -8.90 -3.12
N LEU A 188 -12.90 -8.35 -2.16
CA LEU A 188 -11.46 -8.44 -2.07
C LEU A 188 -11.07 -8.82 -0.64
N ARG A 189 -10.19 -9.80 -0.49
CA ARG A 189 -9.56 -10.10 0.79
C ARG A 189 -8.41 -9.11 0.99
N CYS A 190 -8.56 -8.22 1.95
CA CYS A 190 -7.61 -7.14 2.18
C CYS A 190 -7.64 -6.66 3.63
N ARG A 191 -6.75 -5.77 3.97
CA ARG A 191 -6.74 -4.98 5.20
C ARG A 191 -7.44 -3.64 4.92
N PRO A 192 -8.70 -3.47 5.33
CA PRO A 192 -9.53 -2.34 4.88
C PRO A 192 -9.00 -0.97 5.31
N GLU A 193 -8.50 -0.83 6.53
CA GLU A 193 -7.96 0.45 7.01
C GLU A 193 -6.64 0.81 6.31
N ALA A 194 -5.78 -0.19 6.05
CA ALA A 194 -4.57 0.02 5.27
C ALA A 194 -4.88 0.50 3.85
N LEU A 195 -5.85 -0.14 3.15
CA LEU A 195 -6.26 0.28 1.82
C LEU A 195 -6.98 1.63 1.81
N ARG A 196 -7.85 1.92 2.79
CA ARG A 196 -8.45 3.25 2.96
C ARG A 196 -7.37 4.32 3.03
N ARG A 197 -6.35 4.12 3.84
CA ARG A 197 -5.22 5.04 3.97
C ARG A 197 -4.40 5.18 2.69
N ALA A 198 -4.15 4.09 1.95
CA ALA A 198 -3.47 4.17 0.67
C ALA A 198 -4.27 5.00 -0.34
N LEU A 199 -5.58 4.78 -0.44
CA LEU A 199 -6.48 5.55 -1.30
C LEU A 199 -6.51 7.03 -0.91
N THR A 200 -6.65 7.34 0.38
CA THR A 200 -6.60 8.72 0.90
C THR A 200 -5.29 9.40 0.51
N ASN A 201 -4.13 8.74 0.68
CA ASN A 201 -2.84 9.31 0.27
C ASN A 201 -2.76 9.59 -1.24
N LEU A 202 -3.30 8.72 -2.09
CA LEU A 202 -3.34 8.95 -3.54
C LEU A 202 -4.25 10.12 -3.90
N ILE A 203 -5.44 10.17 -3.31
CA ILE A 203 -6.42 11.24 -3.54
C ILE A 203 -5.89 12.59 -3.04
N ASP A 204 -5.30 12.63 -1.84
CA ASP A 204 -4.70 13.85 -1.29
C ASP A 204 -3.56 14.36 -2.17
N ASN A 205 -2.72 13.48 -2.71
CA ASN A 205 -1.67 13.85 -3.66
C ASN A 205 -2.29 14.41 -4.94
N ALA A 206 -3.30 13.78 -5.51
CA ALA A 206 -4.00 14.23 -6.71
C ALA A 206 -4.63 15.61 -6.52
N LEU A 207 -5.33 15.83 -5.40
CA LEU A 207 -5.93 17.13 -5.07
C LEU A 207 -4.87 18.21 -4.86
N LYS A 208 -3.77 17.85 -4.19
CA LYS A 208 -2.69 18.78 -3.84
C LYS A 208 -1.94 19.29 -5.06
N TYR A 209 -1.60 18.40 -5.99
CA TYR A 209 -0.75 18.72 -7.14
C TYR A 209 -1.54 18.97 -8.41
N GLY A 210 -2.73 18.36 -8.56
CA GLY A 210 -3.57 18.47 -9.74
C GLY A 210 -4.87 19.26 -9.53
N GLY A 211 -5.20 19.61 -8.29
CA GLY A 211 -6.42 20.38 -7.95
C GLY A 211 -7.71 19.54 -8.01
N ARG A 212 -7.69 18.37 -8.65
CA ARG A 212 -8.80 17.42 -8.70
C ARG A 212 -8.29 15.99 -8.73
N ALA A 213 -9.15 15.04 -8.35
CA ALA A 213 -8.85 13.61 -8.44
C ALA A 213 -9.99 12.89 -9.16
N GLU A 214 -9.62 12.03 -10.11
CA GLU A 214 -10.53 11.08 -10.75
C GLU A 214 -10.07 9.67 -10.40
N VAL A 215 -10.94 8.92 -9.73
CA VAL A 215 -10.66 7.56 -9.29
C VAL A 215 -11.40 6.60 -10.20
N MET A 216 -10.68 5.66 -10.81
CA MET A 216 -11.27 4.63 -11.67
C MET A 216 -10.98 3.26 -11.11
N VAL A 217 -11.95 2.36 -11.19
CA VAL A 217 -11.79 0.97 -10.78
C VAL A 217 -12.12 0.03 -11.91
N GLN A 218 -11.25 -0.96 -12.10
CA GLN A 218 -11.47 -2.11 -13.00
C GLN A 218 -11.19 -3.38 -12.23
N ALA A 219 -11.90 -4.44 -12.55
CA ALA A 219 -11.64 -5.73 -11.96
C ALA A 219 -11.68 -6.82 -13.02
N THR A 220 -10.75 -7.74 -12.90
CA THR A 220 -10.74 -9.01 -13.60
C THR A 220 -11.07 -10.13 -12.62
N SER A 221 -11.01 -11.38 -13.05
CA SER A 221 -11.09 -12.53 -12.14
C SER A 221 -9.87 -12.67 -11.21
N GLU A 222 -8.76 -12.07 -11.55
CA GLU A 222 -7.45 -12.27 -10.90
C GLU A 222 -6.95 -11.03 -10.18
N GLU A 223 -7.35 -9.84 -10.65
CA GLU A 223 -6.81 -8.57 -10.20
C GLU A 223 -7.89 -7.49 -10.06
N VAL A 224 -7.65 -6.57 -9.17
CA VAL A 224 -8.35 -5.30 -9.03
C VAL A 224 -7.37 -4.19 -9.35
N ILE A 225 -7.73 -3.32 -10.28
CA ILE A 225 -6.93 -2.19 -10.72
C ILE A 225 -7.65 -0.92 -10.28
N VAL A 226 -6.96 -0.06 -9.55
CA VAL A 226 -7.43 1.28 -9.19
C VAL A 226 -6.47 2.30 -9.78
N ASP A 227 -6.99 3.18 -10.63
CA ASP A 227 -6.28 4.33 -11.16
C ASP A 227 -6.75 5.59 -10.45
N VAL A 228 -5.81 6.36 -9.90
CA VAL A 228 -6.07 7.72 -9.41
C VAL A 228 -5.37 8.68 -10.37
N LEU A 229 -6.17 9.55 -10.99
CA LEU A 229 -5.73 10.49 -12.03
C LEU A 229 -5.82 11.91 -11.49
N ASP A 230 -4.82 12.71 -11.80
CA ASP A 230 -4.80 14.14 -11.56
C ASP A 230 -4.47 14.95 -12.84
N ASP A 231 -4.54 16.26 -12.76
CA ASP A 231 -4.19 17.20 -13.82
C ASP A 231 -2.94 18.04 -13.47
N GLY A 232 -2.11 17.54 -12.57
CA GLY A 232 -0.90 18.20 -12.11
C GLY A 232 0.21 18.22 -13.17
N PRO A 233 1.42 18.64 -12.77
CA PRO A 233 2.57 18.72 -13.68
C PRO A 233 3.15 17.35 -14.06
N GLY A 234 2.69 16.26 -13.45
CA GLY A 234 3.31 14.94 -13.58
C GLY A 234 4.62 14.82 -12.80
N ILE A 235 5.35 13.73 -13.05
CA ILE A 235 6.64 13.42 -12.41
C ILE A 235 7.63 13.03 -13.51
N PRO A 236 8.84 13.64 -13.58
CA PRO A 236 9.87 13.21 -14.52
C PRO A 236 10.12 11.70 -14.42
N GLU A 237 10.31 11.03 -15.56
CA GLU A 237 10.42 9.55 -15.59
C GLU A 237 11.55 9.04 -14.70
N GLU A 238 12.68 9.74 -14.68
CA GLU A 238 13.85 9.46 -13.84
C GLU A 238 13.53 9.55 -12.32
N GLU A 239 12.53 10.34 -11.96
CA GLU A 239 12.13 10.58 -10.57
C GLU A 239 11.00 9.65 -10.08
N GLN A 240 10.28 8.97 -10.98
CA GLN A 240 9.12 8.14 -10.62
C GLN A 240 9.46 7.03 -9.63
N SER A 241 10.66 6.45 -9.72
CA SER A 241 11.14 5.46 -8.76
C SER A 241 11.58 6.08 -7.43
N HIS A 242 12.08 7.31 -7.46
CA HIS A 242 12.58 8.01 -6.30
C HIS A 242 11.47 8.56 -5.40
N VAL A 243 10.37 9.05 -5.99
CA VAL A 243 9.22 9.57 -5.23
C VAL A 243 8.49 8.51 -4.41
N LEU A 244 8.74 7.23 -4.66
CA LEU A 244 8.25 6.11 -3.86
C LEU A 244 9.09 5.85 -2.60
N ARG A 245 10.27 6.50 -2.47
CA ARG A 245 11.11 6.38 -1.27
C ARG A 245 10.58 7.28 -0.15
N PRO A 246 10.66 6.84 1.10
CA PRO A 246 10.26 7.66 2.24
C PRO A 246 11.05 8.98 2.30
N PHE A 247 10.35 10.07 2.65
CA PHE A 247 10.89 11.43 2.80
C PHE A 247 11.42 12.07 1.51
N TYR A 248 11.29 11.40 0.36
CA TYR A 248 11.72 11.96 -0.90
C TYR A 248 10.70 12.98 -1.43
N ARG A 249 11.19 14.14 -1.90
CA ARG A 249 10.38 15.21 -2.50
C ARG A 249 11.12 15.80 -3.68
N LEU A 250 10.39 16.08 -4.76
CA LEU A 250 10.91 16.81 -5.92
C LEU A 250 11.30 18.24 -5.50
N GLU A 251 12.44 18.76 -6.00
CA GLU A 251 12.91 20.11 -5.65
C GLU A 251 11.89 21.21 -5.95
N GLN A 252 11.14 21.07 -7.04
CA GLN A 252 10.06 22.01 -7.40
C GLN A 252 8.92 22.06 -6.39
N SER A 253 8.68 20.97 -5.64
CA SER A 253 7.65 20.94 -4.60
C SER A 253 8.08 21.56 -3.28
N ARG A 254 9.41 21.71 -3.05
CA ARG A 254 9.95 22.39 -1.86
C ARG A 254 9.71 23.89 -1.90
N ASN A 255 9.76 24.50 -3.10
CA ASN A 255 9.68 25.95 -3.28
C ASN A 255 8.26 26.53 -3.38
N ARG A 256 7.21 25.71 -3.52
CA ARG A 256 5.84 26.19 -3.79
C ARG A 256 4.91 26.29 -2.58
N GLY A 257 5.42 26.17 -1.35
CA GLY A 257 4.55 26.23 -0.16
C GLY A 257 3.53 25.06 -0.06
N THR A 258 3.63 24.10 -0.98
CA THR A 258 2.82 22.87 -0.94
C THR A 258 3.43 21.92 0.08
N GLY A 259 3.25 22.19 1.38
CA GLY A 259 3.73 21.37 2.47
C GLY A 259 3.44 19.87 2.26
N GLY A 260 4.27 18.99 2.78
CA GLY A 260 4.04 17.54 2.70
C GLY A 260 5.27 16.75 3.15
N THR A 261 5.01 15.64 3.78
CA THR A 261 6.02 14.83 4.48
C THR A 261 6.94 14.02 3.57
N GLY A 262 6.58 13.84 2.28
CA GLY A 262 7.26 12.90 1.38
C GLY A 262 7.02 11.43 1.74
N LEU A 263 6.00 11.14 2.56
CA LEU A 263 5.68 9.78 3.00
C LEU A 263 4.46 9.19 2.30
N GLY A 264 3.58 10.02 1.72
CA GLY A 264 2.31 9.55 1.17
C GLY A 264 2.46 8.41 0.16
N LEU A 265 3.30 8.58 -0.88
CA LEU A 265 3.53 7.54 -1.89
C LEU A 265 4.30 6.33 -1.35
N ALA A 266 5.21 6.52 -0.39
CA ALA A 266 5.89 5.42 0.28
C ALA A 266 4.92 4.57 1.11
N ILE A 267 3.93 5.21 1.75
CA ILE A 267 2.83 4.54 2.44
C ILE A 267 2.01 3.70 1.45
N VAL A 268 1.60 4.30 0.33
CA VAL A 268 0.86 3.56 -0.71
C VAL A 268 1.65 2.35 -1.18
N LYS A 269 2.93 2.52 -1.52
CA LYS A 269 3.81 1.43 -1.96
C LYS A 269 3.88 0.32 -0.93
N SER A 270 4.11 0.64 0.33
CA SER A 270 4.18 -0.35 1.42
C SER A 270 2.87 -1.12 1.60
N VAL A 271 1.72 -0.43 1.54
CA VAL A 271 0.41 -1.07 1.64
C VAL A 271 0.15 -2.00 0.46
N VAL A 272 0.43 -1.55 -0.77
CA VAL A 272 0.24 -2.34 -1.98
C VAL A 272 1.13 -3.58 -1.98
N ASP A 273 2.42 -3.44 -1.61
CA ASP A 273 3.36 -4.56 -1.49
C ASP A 273 2.89 -5.59 -0.43
N ALA A 274 2.38 -5.11 0.72
CA ALA A 274 1.85 -5.98 1.78
C ALA A 274 0.60 -6.77 1.34
N HIS A 275 -0.10 -6.33 0.29
CA HIS A 275 -1.19 -7.06 -0.36
C HIS A 275 -0.72 -7.91 -1.55
N GLY A 276 0.59 -7.96 -1.84
CA GLY A 276 1.15 -8.68 -2.98
C GLY A 276 0.82 -8.03 -4.33
N GLY A 277 0.53 -6.73 -4.33
CA GLY A 277 0.19 -5.94 -5.50
C GLY A 277 1.37 -5.15 -6.08
N THR A 278 1.08 -4.30 -7.07
CA THR A 278 2.05 -3.38 -7.67
C THR A 278 1.51 -1.96 -7.72
N LEU A 279 2.39 -0.99 -7.51
CA LEU A 279 2.10 0.44 -7.68
C LEU A 279 2.94 1.00 -8.82
N GLU A 280 2.27 1.56 -9.82
CA GLU A 280 2.87 2.17 -10.99
C GLU A 280 2.50 3.65 -11.09
N LEU A 281 3.48 4.49 -11.41
CA LEU A 281 3.28 5.89 -11.70
C LEU A 281 3.55 6.14 -13.19
N SER A 282 2.69 6.90 -13.84
CA SER A 282 2.90 7.28 -15.24
C SER A 282 2.30 8.64 -15.54
N ASN A 283 2.98 9.43 -16.36
CA ASN A 283 2.44 10.71 -16.80
C ASN A 283 1.34 10.49 -17.86
N ARG A 284 0.30 11.32 -17.80
CA ARG A 284 -0.79 11.32 -18.77
C ARG A 284 -0.37 12.07 -20.04
N ALA A 285 -0.93 11.67 -21.18
CA ALA A 285 -0.55 12.22 -22.49
C ALA A 285 -0.75 13.75 -22.63
N ARG A 286 -1.73 14.35 -21.93
CA ARG A 286 -1.99 15.80 -22.01
C ARG A 286 -1.34 16.56 -20.86
N ALA A 287 -1.66 16.19 -19.65
CA ALA A 287 -1.09 16.69 -18.38
C ALA A 287 -1.56 15.80 -17.26
N GLY A 288 -0.81 15.76 -16.14
CA GLY A 288 -1.18 15.04 -14.93
C GLY A 288 -0.44 13.73 -14.74
N LEU A 289 -0.68 13.14 -13.58
CA LEU A 289 -0.16 11.85 -13.18
C LEU A 289 -1.29 10.81 -13.17
N ARG A 290 -0.95 9.58 -13.47
CA ARG A 290 -1.74 8.39 -13.17
C ARG A 290 -0.97 7.57 -12.16
N ALA A 291 -1.56 7.38 -10.98
CA ALA A 291 -1.10 6.40 -10.00
C ALA A 291 -1.99 5.15 -10.11
N ARG A 292 -1.41 4.05 -10.55
CA ARG A 292 -2.07 2.76 -10.75
C ARG A 292 -1.70 1.80 -9.65
N MET A 293 -2.70 1.33 -8.91
CA MET A 293 -2.58 0.29 -7.92
C MET A 293 -3.22 -0.99 -8.46
N VAL A 294 -2.46 -2.07 -8.54
CA VAL A 294 -2.92 -3.40 -8.96
C VAL A 294 -2.87 -4.31 -7.76
N LEU A 295 -3.98 -4.92 -7.39
CA LEU A 295 -4.11 -5.82 -6.24
C LEU A 295 -4.55 -7.19 -6.72
N PRO A 296 -3.93 -8.30 -6.27
CA PRO A 296 -4.36 -9.65 -6.59
C PRO A 296 -5.71 -9.94 -5.92
N ARG A 297 -6.64 -10.49 -6.69
CA ARG A 297 -7.94 -10.90 -6.18
C ARG A 297 -7.85 -12.31 -5.58
N ARG A 298 -7.48 -12.37 -4.30
CA ARG A 298 -7.51 -13.61 -3.53
C ARG A 298 -8.94 -13.85 -3.04
N LEU A 299 -9.60 -14.84 -3.60
CA LEU A 299 -10.97 -15.27 -3.22
C LEU A 299 -10.92 -16.25 -2.05
#